data_8fc3bb2fd053490ca475b3fd1eb73246
#
_entry.id   8fc3bb2fd053490ca475b3fd1eb73246
#
_cell.length_a   1.000
_cell.length_b   1.000
_cell.length_c   1.000
_cell.angle_alpha   90.00
_cell.angle_beta   90.00
_cell.angle_gamma   90.00
#
_symmetry.space_group_name_H-M   'P 1'
#
loop_
_entity.id
_entity.type
_entity.pdbx_description
1 polymer ?
#
loop_
_entity_poly.entity_id
_entity_poly.type
_entity_poly.pdbx_seq_one_letter_code
_entity_poly.pdbx_strand_id
1 'polypeptide(L)'
;DKYDVMNDNYKRILDQYMHSSQNHNYEDVFINLFNMSKELHYLKNAFDYTGINSLGDFIYQYSYNTFIEMCKIKNIQFEDKDLLLLDVFCGGASIMYQHYILGKFDLSPQQAGKILYQMFPDVFKISW
;
A
#
# COMPACT_ATOMS: atom_id res chain seq x y z
N ASP A 1 3.69 1.49 -22.41
CA ASP A 1 4.72 0.44 -22.40
C ASP A 1 4.29 -0.69 -21.45
N LYS A 2 5.14 -1.67 -21.26
CA LYS A 2 4.79 -2.82 -20.42
C LYS A 2 4.53 -2.44 -18.97
N TYR A 3 5.20 -1.41 -18.45
CA TYR A 3 5.03 -0.97 -17.07
C TYR A 3 3.72 -0.21 -16.89
N ASP A 4 3.26 0.53 -17.88
CA ASP A 4 1.95 1.20 -17.85
C ASP A 4 0.83 0.17 -17.78
N VAL A 5 0.89 -0.88 -18.60
CA VAL A 5 -0.09 -1.97 -18.56
C VAL A 5 -0.06 -2.70 -17.22
N MET A 6 1.12 -2.93 -16.67
CA MET A 6 1.28 -3.56 -15.36
C MET A 6 0.71 -2.68 -14.24
N ASN A 7 0.95 -1.38 -14.29
CA ASN A 7 0.41 -0.45 -13.31
C ASN A 7 -1.12 -0.39 -13.36
N ASP A 8 -1.73 -0.47 -14.55
CA ASP A 8 -3.18 -0.58 -14.69
C ASP A 8 -3.71 -1.86 -14.02
N ASN A 9 -3.00 -2.98 -14.17
CA ASN A 9 -3.35 -4.24 -13.52
C ASN A 9 -3.20 -4.13 -11.99
N TYR A 10 -2.15 -3.49 -11.50
CA TYR A 10 -1.95 -3.26 -10.07
C TYR A 10 -3.08 -2.42 -9.49
N LYS A 11 -3.45 -1.35 -10.19
CA LYS A 11 -4.55 -0.49 -9.77
C LYS A 11 -5.85 -1.27 -9.64
N ARG A 12 -6.16 -2.11 -10.61
CA ARG A 12 -7.36 -2.94 -10.59
C ARG A 12 -7.36 -3.89 -9.40
N ILE A 13 -6.24 -4.55 -9.15
CA ILE A 13 -6.11 -5.50 -8.04
C ILE A 13 -6.17 -4.74 -6.70
N LEU A 14 -5.44 -3.63 -6.58
CA LEU A 14 -5.46 -2.81 -5.37
C LEU A 14 -6.85 -2.27 -5.06
N ASP A 15 -7.56 -1.76 -6.06
CA ASP A 15 -8.92 -1.26 -5.87
C ASP A 15 -9.84 -2.39 -5.36
N GLN A 16 -9.67 -3.59 -5.87
CA GLN A 16 -10.45 -4.75 -5.42
C GLN A 16 -10.22 -5.05 -3.94
N TYR A 17 -8.98 -5.03 -3.46
CA TYR A 17 -8.65 -5.30 -2.07
C TYR A 17 -8.99 -4.13 -1.15
N MET A 18 -8.71 -2.90 -1.59
CA MET A 18 -8.94 -1.69 -0.79
C MET A 18 -10.42 -1.39 -0.58
N HIS A 19 -11.26 -1.72 -1.54
CA HIS A 19 -12.71 -1.50 -1.47
C HIS A 19 -13.49 -2.77 -1.11
N SER A 20 -12.81 -3.77 -0.56
CA SER A 20 -13.48 -4.99 -0.10
C SER A 20 -14.44 -4.67 1.06
N SER A 21 -15.63 -5.25 1.01
CA SER A 21 -16.62 -5.13 2.09
C SER A 21 -16.16 -5.78 3.40
N GLN A 22 -15.11 -6.59 3.36
CA GLN A 22 -14.53 -7.23 4.54
C GLN A 22 -13.58 -6.31 5.31
N ASN A 23 -13.20 -5.16 4.74
CA ASN A 23 -12.35 -4.19 5.42
C ASN A 23 -13.19 -3.35 6.37
N HIS A 24 -12.86 -3.36 7.66
CA HIS A 24 -13.53 -2.59 8.70
C HIS A 24 -12.68 -1.43 9.23
N ASN A 25 -11.38 -1.43 8.89
CA ASN A 25 -10.45 -0.40 9.31
C ASN A 25 -9.19 -0.47 8.42
N TYR A 26 -8.26 0.45 8.63
CA TYR A 26 -7.00 0.46 7.86
C TYR A 26 -6.10 -0.72 8.17
N GLU A 27 -6.16 -1.29 9.38
CA GLU A 27 -5.41 -2.52 9.68
C GLU A 27 -5.81 -3.64 8.72
N ASP A 28 -7.12 -3.83 8.50
CA ASP A 28 -7.61 -4.81 7.54
C ASP A 28 -7.13 -4.52 6.12
N VAL A 29 -7.13 -3.25 5.73
CA VAL A 29 -6.63 -2.82 4.42
C VAL A 29 -5.16 -3.21 4.24
N PHE A 30 -4.32 -2.94 5.25
CA PHE A 30 -2.90 -3.26 5.18
C PHE A 30 -2.66 -4.78 5.17
N ILE A 31 -3.41 -5.54 5.94
CA ILE A 31 -3.34 -7.01 5.89
C ILE A 31 -3.68 -7.48 4.47
N ASN A 32 -4.72 -6.93 3.87
CA ASN A 32 -5.12 -7.29 2.50
C ASN A 32 -4.09 -6.87 1.46
N LEU A 33 -3.38 -5.78 1.67
CA LEU A 33 -2.26 -5.40 0.80
C LEU A 33 -1.22 -6.51 0.73
N PHE A 34 -0.88 -7.10 1.87
CA PHE A 34 0.09 -8.22 1.91
C PHE A 34 -0.53 -9.53 1.43
N ASN A 35 -1.84 -9.76 1.61
CA ASN A 35 -2.53 -10.89 0.99
C ASN A 35 -2.47 -10.83 -0.53
N MET A 36 -2.60 -9.64 -1.09
CA MET A 36 -2.50 -9.40 -2.53
C MET A 36 -1.14 -9.84 -3.09
N SER A 37 -0.08 -9.80 -2.27
CA SER A 37 1.25 -10.20 -2.70
C SER A 37 1.29 -11.64 -3.20
N LYS A 38 0.40 -12.50 -2.73
CA LYS A 38 0.29 -13.89 -3.19
C LYS A 38 -0.12 -13.96 -4.65
N GLU A 39 -1.02 -13.07 -5.09
CA GLU A 39 -1.43 -12.96 -6.48
C GLU A 39 -0.34 -12.34 -7.35
N LEU A 40 0.49 -11.48 -6.76
CA LEU A 40 1.58 -10.83 -7.46
C LEU A 40 2.89 -11.62 -7.41
N HIS A 41 2.91 -12.73 -6.66
CA HIS A 41 4.15 -13.50 -6.45
C HIS A 41 4.78 -13.96 -7.76
N TYR A 42 3.97 -14.36 -8.75
CA TYR A 42 4.48 -14.77 -10.06
C TYR A 42 5.21 -13.63 -10.78
N LEU A 43 4.87 -12.40 -10.48
CA LEU A 43 5.47 -11.22 -11.10
C LEU A 43 6.91 -11.00 -10.64
N LYS A 44 7.27 -11.51 -9.46
CA LYS A 44 8.63 -11.44 -8.93
C LYS A 44 9.66 -12.00 -9.92
N ASN A 45 9.33 -13.11 -10.59
CA ASN A 45 10.21 -13.74 -11.55
C ASN A 45 10.07 -13.15 -12.97
N ALA A 46 8.98 -12.44 -13.22
CA ALA A 46 8.71 -11.78 -14.50
C ALA A 46 9.30 -10.37 -14.57
N PHE A 47 9.56 -9.75 -13.42
CA PHE A 47 10.14 -8.41 -13.34
C PHE A 47 11.65 -8.48 -13.28
N ASP A 48 12.29 -7.59 -14.03
CA ASP A 48 13.65 -7.18 -13.75
C ASP A 48 13.66 -6.19 -12.58
N TYR A 49 14.83 -5.69 -12.22
CA TYR A 49 14.97 -4.72 -11.13
C TYR A 49 14.15 -3.45 -11.37
N THR A 50 14.06 -2.99 -12.61
CA THR A 50 13.27 -1.82 -13.00
C THR A 50 11.78 -2.04 -12.75
N GLY A 51 11.29 -3.25 -13.01
CA GLY A 51 9.89 -3.61 -12.76
C GLY A 51 9.52 -3.57 -11.29
N ILE A 52 10.41 -4.05 -10.42
CA ILE A 52 10.19 -3.98 -8.96
C ILE A 52 10.16 -2.53 -8.48
N ASN A 53 11.07 -1.69 -8.98
CA ASN A 53 11.07 -0.26 -8.63
C ASN A 53 9.82 0.45 -9.14
N SER A 54 9.36 0.11 -10.35
CA SER A 54 8.12 0.66 -10.90
C SER A 54 6.90 0.30 -10.04
N LEU A 55 6.85 -0.92 -9.53
CA LEU A 55 5.80 -1.33 -8.58
C LEU A 55 5.87 -0.49 -7.30
N GLY A 56 7.07 -0.28 -6.77
CA GLY A 56 7.26 0.55 -5.58
C GLY A 56 6.77 1.98 -5.76
N ASP A 57 7.14 2.60 -6.86
CA ASP A 57 6.69 3.95 -7.21
C ASP A 57 5.18 4.01 -7.34
N PHE A 58 4.57 3.01 -7.97
CA PHE A 58 3.12 2.93 -8.10
C PHE A 58 2.44 2.82 -6.73
N ILE A 59 2.92 1.94 -5.87
CA ILE A 59 2.36 1.75 -4.50
C ILE A 59 2.44 3.06 -3.72
N TYR A 60 3.57 3.77 -3.80
CA TYR A 60 3.73 5.06 -3.13
C TYR A 60 2.68 6.06 -3.60
N GLN A 61 2.55 6.28 -4.91
CA GLN A 61 1.61 7.26 -5.46
C GLN A 61 0.16 6.88 -5.18
N TYR A 62 -0.18 5.62 -5.36
CA TYR A 62 -1.53 5.12 -5.11
C TYR A 62 -1.92 5.32 -3.65
N SER A 63 -1.03 4.94 -2.72
CA SER A 63 -1.29 5.05 -1.29
C SER A 63 -1.46 6.49 -0.85
N TYR A 64 -0.54 7.36 -1.24
CA TYR A 64 -0.59 8.77 -0.88
C TYR A 64 -1.89 9.42 -1.37
N ASN A 65 -2.22 9.23 -2.63
CA ASN A 65 -3.42 9.83 -3.23
C ASN A 65 -4.70 9.29 -2.59
N THR A 66 -4.74 8.00 -2.30
CA THR A 66 -5.91 7.36 -1.67
C THR A 66 -6.15 7.91 -0.27
N PHE A 67 -5.10 8.05 0.54
CA PHE A 67 -5.26 8.58 1.90
C PHE A 67 -5.69 10.04 1.90
N ILE A 68 -5.13 10.87 1.01
CA ILE A 68 -5.53 12.27 0.88
C ILE A 68 -7.01 12.37 0.48
N GLU A 69 -7.43 11.55 -0.48
CA GLU A 69 -8.81 11.55 -0.94
C GLU A 69 -9.79 11.12 0.16
N MET A 70 -9.43 10.11 0.93
CA MET A 70 -10.23 9.67 2.08
C MET A 70 -10.34 10.76 3.14
N CYS A 71 -9.26 11.49 3.39
CA CYS A 71 -9.29 12.63 4.32
C CYS A 71 -10.25 13.72 3.85
N LYS A 72 -10.27 14.00 2.55
CA LYS A 72 -11.21 14.98 1.97
C LYS A 72 -12.65 14.52 2.14
N ILE A 73 -12.94 13.26 1.86
CA ILE A 73 -14.29 12.68 2.00
C ILE A 73 -14.76 12.73 3.44
N LYS A 74 -13.88 12.48 4.40
CA LYS A 74 -14.18 12.47 5.83
C LYS A 74 -14.06 13.84 6.51
N ASN A 75 -13.72 14.89 5.75
CA ASN A 75 -13.50 16.25 6.26
C ASN A 75 -12.46 16.32 7.38
N ILE A 76 -11.40 15.52 7.26
CA ILE A 76 -10.31 15.52 8.23
C ILE A 76 -9.38 16.67 7.92
N GLN A 77 -9.11 17.50 8.95
CA GLN A 77 -8.16 18.59 8.86
C GLN A 77 -6.76 18.07 9.15
N PHE A 78 -5.79 18.51 8.36
CA PHE A 78 -4.39 18.15 8.56
C PHE A 78 -3.50 19.35 8.26
N GLU A 79 -2.33 19.36 8.90
CA GLU A 79 -1.30 20.38 8.75
C GLU A 79 -0.18 19.84 7.85
N ASP A 80 0.79 20.70 7.51
CA ASP A 80 1.94 20.32 6.69
C ASP A 80 2.75 19.20 7.33
N LYS A 81 2.87 19.20 8.67
CA LYS A 81 3.56 18.13 9.39
C LYS A 81 2.89 16.77 9.19
N ASP A 82 1.57 16.75 9.10
CA ASP A 82 0.81 15.51 8.86
C ASP A 82 1.05 15.00 7.44
N LEU A 83 1.12 15.91 6.47
CA LEU A 83 1.44 15.55 5.08
C LEU A 83 2.85 14.99 4.96
N LEU A 84 3.82 15.54 5.70
CA LEU A 84 5.18 15.01 5.72
C LEU A 84 5.21 13.60 6.32
N LEU A 85 4.49 13.39 7.43
CA LEU A 85 4.39 12.06 8.04
C LEU A 85 3.77 11.05 7.07
N LEU A 86 2.74 11.46 6.34
CA LEU A 86 2.10 10.60 5.35
C LEU A 86 3.05 10.27 4.20
N ASP A 87 3.80 11.26 3.72
CA ASP A 87 4.79 11.06 2.66
C ASP A 87 5.84 10.03 3.07
N VAL A 88 6.41 10.19 4.26
CA VAL A 88 7.41 9.25 4.79
C VAL A 88 6.81 7.86 4.98
N PHE A 89 5.59 7.79 5.51
CA PHE A 89 4.89 6.51 5.68
C PHE A 89 4.68 5.80 4.34
N CYS A 90 4.17 6.50 3.34
CA CYS A 90 3.92 5.90 2.03
C CYS A 90 5.22 5.45 1.36
N GLY A 91 6.30 6.22 1.50
CA GLY A 91 7.62 5.83 1.00
C GLY A 91 8.14 4.58 1.69
N GLY A 92 8.06 4.53 3.03
CA GLY A 92 8.46 3.36 3.81
C GLY A 92 7.61 2.14 3.53
N ALA A 93 6.30 2.31 3.38
CA ALA A 93 5.38 1.22 3.04
C ALA A 93 5.70 0.62 1.68
N SER A 94 6.02 1.47 0.69
CA SER A 94 6.43 1.05 -0.64
C SER A 94 7.69 0.17 -0.57
N ILE A 95 8.70 0.61 0.16
CA ILE A 95 9.96 -0.13 0.33
C ILE A 95 9.71 -1.45 1.06
N MET A 96 8.94 -1.43 2.13
CA MET A 96 8.56 -2.63 2.88
C MET A 96 7.87 -3.65 1.97
N TYR A 97 6.95 -3.20 1.14
CA TYR A 97 6.22 -4.08 0.22
C TYR A 97 7.13 -4.71 -0.81
N GLN A 98 8.05 -3.92 -1.38
CA GLN A 98 9.06 -4.44 -2.32
C GLN A 98 9.91 -5.53 -1.66
N HIS A 99 10.40 -5.27 -0.45
CA HIS A 99 11.20 -6.24 0.29
C HIS A 99 10.39 -7.50 0.63
N TYR A 100 9.12 -7.33 0.94
CA TYR A 100 8.23 -8.46 1.23
C TYR A 100 8.05 -9.35 0.00
N ILE A 101 7.79 -8.76 -1.18
CA ILE A 101 7.66 -9.52 -2.43
C ILE A 101 8.96 -10.23 -2.79
N LEU A 102 10.11 -9.60 -2.53
CA LEU A 102 11.42 -10.20 -2.79
C LEU A 102 11.79 -11.31 -1.79
N GLY A 103 10.95 -11.55 -0.79
CA GLY A 103 11.18 -12.62 0.18
C GLY A 103 12.22 -12.31 1.25
N LYS A 104 12.49 -11.03 1.52
CA LYS A 104 13.48 -10.63 2.53
C LYS A 104 12.99 -10.82 3.96
N PHE A 105 11.68 -10.96 4.17
CA PHE A 105 11.07 -11.12 5.49
C PHE A 105 10.23 -12.39 5.51
N ASP A 106 10.34 -13.15 6.59
CA ASP A 106 9.52 -14.33 6.83
C ASP A 106 8.36 -13.95 7.77
N LEU A 107 7.41 -13.20 7.22
CA LEU A 107 6.22 -12.74 7.93
C LEU A 107 4.97 -13.18 7.18
N SER A 108 3.93 -13.52 7.93
CA SER A 108 2.61 -13.71 7.31
C SER A 108 2.03 -12.37 6.86
N PRO A 109 1.10 -12.36 5.91
CA PRO A 109 0.39 -11.13 5.55
C PRO A 109 -0.24 -10.43 6.75
N GLN A 110 -0.78 -11.19 7.70
CA GLN A 110 -1.38 -10.64 8.90
C GLN A 110 -0.36 -9.95 9.78
N GLN A 111 0.80 -10.57 9.99
CA GLN A 111 1.89 -9.97 10.77
C GLN A 111 2.40 -8.69 10.11
N ALA A 112 2.65 -8.75 8.80
CA ALA A 112 3.15 -7.60 8.04
C ALA A 112 2.15 -6.44 8.06
N GLY A 113 0.87 -6.72 7.87
CA GLY A 113 -0.18 -5.70 7.88
C GLY A 113 -0.32 -5.00 9.24
N LYS A 114 -0.22 -5.76 10.32
CA LYS A 114 -0.26 -5.20 11.68
C LYS A 114 0.95 -4.32 11.97
N ILE A 115 2.14 -4.74 11.53
CA ILE A 115 3.36 -3.93 11.69
C ILE A 115 3.20 -2.61 10.92
N LEU A 116 2.72 -2.67 9.70
CA LEU A 116 2.53 -1.46 8.89
C LEU A 116 1.51 -0.52 9.54
N TYR A 117 0.42 -1.05 10.10
CA TYR A 117 -0.58 -0.26 10.80
C TYR A 117 -0.01 0.45 12.03
N GLN A 118 0.89 -0.19 12.76
CA GLN A 118 1.55 0.45 13.91
C GLN A 118 2.35 1.68 13.52
N MET A 119 2.87 1.72 12.29
CA MET A 119 3.66 2.83 11.77
C MET A 119 2.81 3.91 11.12
N PHE A 120 1.52 3.65 10.92
CA PHE A 120 0.61 4.58 10.27
C PHE A 120 0.36 5.78 11.18
N PRO A 121 0.43 7.04 10.67
CA PRO A 121 0.21 8.21 11.51
C PRO A 121 -1.21 8.24 12.10
N ASP A 122 -1.32 8.55 13.38
CA ASP A 122 -2.59 8.49 14.12
C ASP A 122 -3.67 9.40 13.53
N VAL A 123 -3.28 10.56 13.00
CA VAL A 123 -4.25 11.50 12.39
C VAL A 123 -5.00 10.87 11.22
N PHE A 124 -4.41 9.88 10.55
CA PHE A 124 -5.04 9.18 9.44
C PHE A 124 -5.73 7.87 9.85
N LYS A 125 -5.65 7.47 11.13
CA LYS A 125 -6.34 6.29 11.66
C LYS A 125 -7.80 6.61 11.94
N ILE A 126 -8.54 6.78 10.87
CA ILE A 126 -9.96 7.15 10.94
C ILE A 126 -10.84 5.91 10.91
N SER A 127 -12.00 6.00 11.55
CA SER A 127 -13.00 4.94 11.49
C SER A 127 -13.69 4.93 10.12
N TRP A 128 -13.99 3.73 9.70
CA TRP A 128 -14.77 3.54 8.48
C TRP A 128 -16.22 3.95 8.66
#